data_bc0496bf143785dd3e8bc0bc771e70b9
#
_entry.id   bc0496bf143785dd3e8bc0bc771e70b9
#
_cell.length_a   1.000
_cell.length_b   1.000
_cell.length_c   1.000
_cell.angle_alpha   90.00
_cell.angle_beta   90.00
_cell.angle_gamma   90.00
#
_symmetry.space_group_name_H-M   'P 1'
#
loop_
_entity.id
_entity.type
_entity.pdbx_description
1 polymer ?
#
loop_
_entity_poly.entity_id
_entity_poly.type
_entity_poly.pdbx_seq_one_letter_code
_entity_poly.pdbx_strand_id
1 'polypeptide(L)'
;MRAGLALLCLAYVLSQFFRAFLAVLSGPLARDIGTTPDDLAFASGLWFLVFAGMQPPVGWALDRFGPRRTAGILLLIGGGGGSALFAAATTPLHVSLAMALIGVGCSPVLMASYYIFARQFPPARFATLAALMLGVGSVGNLVAAWPMAWAAETMGWRAALFGLAGISGVIAAGIHVLVRDPEAVTGEARGSVLDLLRMPALWAILPLMFVAYAPAAALRGLWAGPYLSDVFGLTTSQVGQATLVMGLAMIAGTLAYGPLDRIFQSRKRVIFTGNLICAAATLMLTVWPDQSLALSVTLLAVIGFSGASFPVLIAHGKAFFPANLAGRGVTLLNLFGVGGVGVAQFASGPLHAAAASAGPLAGYVAIFALFGLAMSLGLAVYLFSRDSMG
;
A
#
# COMPACT_ATOMS: atom_id res chain seq x y z
N MET A 1 -5.36 7.03 27.18
CA MET A 1 -5.34 5.81 26.36
C MET A 1 -6.22 5.91 25.11
N ARG A 2 -7.55 6.18 25.20
CA ARG A 2 -8.44 6.28 24.02
C ARG A 2 -7.98 7.34 23.00
N ALA A 3 -7.59 8.53 23.44
CA ALA A 3 -7.10 9.59 22.57
C ALA A 3 -5.81 9.22 21.82
N GLY A 4 -4.85 8.55 22.49
CA GLY A 4 -3.62 8.08 21.84
C GLY A 4 -3.88 7.04 20.75
N LEU A 5 -4.84 6.12 20.96
CA LEU A 5 -5.24 5.14 19.96
C LEU A 5 -5.96 5.81 18.76
N ALA A 6 -6.80 6.82 19.02
CA ALA A 6 -7.44 7.59 17.96
C ALA A 6 -6.41 8.31 17.08
N LEU A 7 -5.35 8.90 17.68
CA LEU A 7 -4.27 9.54 16.95
C LEU A 7 -3.47 8.54 16.11
N LEU A 8 -3.22 7.33 16.62
CA LEU A 8 -2.59 6.27 15.82
C LEU A 8 -3.48 5.82 14.65
N CYS A 9 -4.81 5.77 14.83
CA CYS A 9 -5.74 5.53 13.74
C CYS A 9 -5.68 6.65 12.69
N LEU A 10 -5.66 7.92 13.09
CA LEU A 10 -5.51 9.05 12.18
C LEU A 10 -4.16 9.03 11.45
N ALA A 11 -3.07 8.68 12.14
CA ALA A 11 -1.76 8.48 11.52
C ALA A 11 -1.80 7.36 10.49
N TYR A 12 -2.57 6.30 10.72
CA TYR A 12 -2.73 5.21 9.75
C TYR A 12 -3.60 5.64 8.56
N VAL A 13 -4.61 6.49 8.76
CA VAL A 13 -5.35 7.15 7.66
C VAL A 13 -4.38 7.94 6.78
N LEU A 14 -3.48 8.73 7.37
CA LEU A 14 -2.43 9.44 6.62
C LEU A 14 -1.51 8.48 5.87
N SER A 15 -1.07 7.39 6.49
CA SER A 15 -0.23 6.38 5.84
C SER A 15 -0.91 5.76 4.62
N GLN A 16 -2.21 5.50 4.69
CA GLN A 16 -2.98 4.99 3.56
C GLN A 16 -3.22 6.05 2.49
N PHE A 17 -3.41 7.30 2.89
CA PHE A 17 -3.49 8.44 1.98
C PHE A 17 -2.21 8.59 1.14
N PHE A 18 -1.05 8.58 1.78
CA PHE A 18 0.25 8.74 1.12
C PHE A 18 0.64 7.59 0.17
N ARG A 19 -0.10 6.50 0.15
CA ARG A 19 0.06 5.41 -0.84
C ARG A 19 -0.66 5.69 -2.16
N ALA A 20 -1.60 6.63 -2.20
CA ALA A 20 -2.56 6.73 -3.28
C ALA A 20 -2.69 8.11 -3.94
N PHE A 21 -2.20 9.18 -3.31
CA PHE A 21 -2.47 10.55 -3.74
C PHE A 21 -1.73 10.97 -5.02
N LEU A 22 -0.64 10.28 -5.40
CA LEU A 22 0.13 10.62 -6.62
C LEU A 22 -0.69 10.48 -7.90
N ALA A 23 -1.61 9.52 -7.95
CA ALA A 23 -2.44 9.29 -9.14
C ALA A 23 -3.21 10.55 -9.57
N VAL A 24 -3.78 11.28 -8.60
CA VAL A 24 -4.56 12.50 -8.89
C VAL A 24 -3.68 13.75 -9.04
N LEU A 25 -2.43 13.70 -8.59
CA LEU A 25 -1.48 14.81 -8.73
C LEU A 25 -0.61 14.72 -9.99
N SER A 26 -0.66 13.62 -10.74
CA SER A 26 0.20 13.43 -11.93
C SER A 26 0.08 14.56 -12.92
N GLY A 27 -1.13 14.99 -13.29
CA GLY A 27 -1.35 16.12 -14.20
C GLY A 27 -0.86 17.46 -13.65
N PRO A 28 -1.25 17.89 -12.44
CA PRO A 28 -0.71 19.10 -11.81
C PRO A 28 0.81 19.14 -11.71
N LEU A 29 1.46 18.04 -11.30
CA LEU A 29 2.92 17.96 -11.17
C LEU A 29 3.62 18.02 -12.53
N ALA A 30 3.05 17.39 -13.57
CA ALA A 30 3.58 17.48 -14.92
C ALA A 30 3.56 18.92 -15.43
N ARG A 31 2.46 19.66 -15.20
CA ARG A 31 2.34 21.07 -15.64
C ARG A 31 3.27 22.01 -14.88
N ASP A 32 3.40 21.84 -13.56
CA ASP A 32 4.06 22.83 -12.70
C ASP A 32 5.57 22.62 -12.59
N ILE A 33 6.04 21.37 -12.59
CA ILE A 33 7.45 21.01 -12.37
C ILE A 33 8.00 20.01 -13.39
N GLY A 34 7.23 19.71 -14.44
CA GLY A 34 7.68 18.87 -15.56
C GLY A 34 7.91 17.41 -15.21
N THR A 35 7.21 16.85 -14.20
CA THR A 35 7.34 15.43 -13.88
C THR A 35 6.76 14.57 -14.99
N THR A 36 7.47 13.51 -15.32
CA THR A 36 6.98 12.45 -16.19
C THR A 36 6.29 11.36 -15.38
N PRO A 37 5.46 10.50 -15.98
CA PRO A 37 4.91 9.32 -15.31
C PRO A 37 6.00 8.42 -14.73
N ASP A 38 7.17 8.35 -15.36
CA ASP A 38 8.31 7.55 -14.93
C ASP A 38 8.98 8.11 -13.67
N ASP A 39 9.12 9.45 -13.58
CA ASP A 39 9.59 10.11 -12.34
C ASP A 39 8.66 9.80 -11.17
N LEU A 40 7.35 9.79 -11.42
CA LEU A 40 6.36 9.49 -10.40
C LEU A 40 6.34 8.00 -10.03
N ALA A 41 6.60 7.09 -10.98
CA ALA A 41 6.77 5.67 -10.72
C ALA A 41 8.00 5.42 -9.84
N PHE A 42 9.12 6.10 -10.14
CA PHE A 42 10.32 6.07 -9.31
C PHE A 42 10.03 6.58 -7.89
N ALA A 43 9.38 7.74 -7.76
CA ALA A 43 9.03 8.33 -6.48
C ALA A 43 8.09 7.43 -5.65
N SER A 44 7.06 6.85 -6.29
CA SER A 44 6.16 5.88 -5.66
C SER A 44 6.89 4.62 -5.24
N GLY A 45 7.75 4.08 -6.11
CA GLY A 45 8.60 2.93 -5.83
C GLY A 45 9.49 3.16 -4.60
N LEU A 46 10.12 4.33 -4.51
CA LEU A 46 10.93 4.74 -3.36
C LEU A 46 10.10 4.71 -2.06
N TRP A 47 8.88 5.25 -2.08
CA TRP A 47 8.01 5.21 -0.91
C TRP A 47 7.82 3.78 -0.41
N PHE A 48 7.46 2.85 -1.30
CA PHE A 48 7.20 1.45 -0.94
C PHE A 48 8.46 0.72 -0.48
N LEU A 49 9.60 0.91 -1.16
CA LEU A 49 10.86 0.25 -0.80
C LEU A 49 11.44 0.78 0.51
N VAL A 50 11.40 2.09 0.71
CA VAL A 50 11.84 2.70 1.98
C VAL A 50 10.92 2.26 3.12
N PHE A 51 9.60 2.28 2.91
CA PHE A 51 8.63 1.77 3.90
C PHE A 51 8.93 0.30 4.26
N ALA A 52 9.18 -0.55 3.28
CA ALA A 52 9.50 -1.97 3.48
C ALA A 52 10.86 -2.13 4.19
N GLY A 53 11.89 -1.43 3.73
CA GLY A 53 13.24 -1.46 4.32
C GLY A 53 13.30 -0.93 5.76
N MET A 54 12.38 -0.03 6.12
CA MET A 54 12.26 0.49 7.49
C MET A 54 11.61 -0.49 8.48
N GLN A 55 10.99 -1.60 8.03
CA GLN A 55 10.33 -2.53 8.94
C GLN A 55 11.27 -3.12 10.00
N PRO A 56 12.48 -3.63 9.69
CA PRO A 56 13.41 -4.11 10.71
C PRO A 56 13.92 -3.01 11.64
N PRO A 57 14.41 -1.82 11.18
CA PRO A 57 14.79 -0.71 12.06
C PRO A 57 13.64 -0.26 12.98
N VAL A 58 12.42 -0.17 12.45
CA VAL A 58 11.23 0.21 13.25
C VAL A 58 10.94 -0.84 14.32
N GLY A 59 11.00 -2.13 13.99
CA GLY A 59 10.83 -3.20 14.98
C GLY A 59 11.82 -3.05 16.14
N TRP A 60 13.10 -2.85 15.83
CA TRP A 60 14.13 -2.58 16.84
C TRP A 60 13.86 -1.31 17.65
N ALA A 61 13.46 -0.23 16.99
CA ALA A 61 13.17 1.04 17.67
C ALA A 61 11.94 0.95 18.59
N LEU A 62 10.92 0.18 18.21
CA LEU A 62 9.75 -0.08 19.06
C LEU A 62 10.12 -0.81 20.34
N ASP A 63 11.03 -1.78 20.27
CA ASP A 63 11.49 -2.53 21.44
C ASP A 63 12.39 -1.67 22.36
N ARG A 64 13.22 -0.79 21.77
CA ARG A 64 14.19 0.00 22.54
C ARG A 64 13.65 1.35 23.03
N PHE A 65 12.89 2.07 22.22
CA PHE A 65 12.43 3.45 22.51
C PHE A 65 10.92 3.54 22.77
N GLY A 66 10.20 2.44 22.49
CA GLY A 66 8.74 2.38 22.61
C GLY A 66 7.99 2.98 21.43
N PRO A 67 6.67 2.64 21.31
CA PRO A 67 5.83 3.09 20.21
C PRO A 67 5.60 4.62 20.19
N ARG A 68 5.53 5.27 21.33
CA ARG A 68 5.31 6.71 21.45
C ARG A 68 6.38 7.52 20.72
N ARG A 69 7.65 7.27 21.06
CA ARG A 69 8.79 8.00 20.49
C ARG A 69 9.01 7.59 19.04
N THR A 70 8.98 6.31 18.74
CA THR A 70 9.24 5.79 17.40
C THR A 70 8.20 6.30 16.39
N ALA A 71 6.91 6.16 16.69
CA ALA A 71 5.87 6.62 15.76
C ALA A 71 5.80 8.16 15.71
N GLY A 72 5.88 8.85 16.86
CA GLY A 72 5.79 10.30 16.90
C GLY A 72 6.94 10.99 16.15
N ILE A 73 8.19 10.60 16.41
CA ILE A 73 9.36 11.23 15.78
C ILE A 73 9.43 10.93 14.28
N LEU A 74 9.27 9.66 13.89
CA LEU A 74 9.34 9.30 12.48
C LEU A 74 8.19 9.90 11.68
N LEU A 75 6.96 9.97 12.22
CA LEU A 75 5.85 10.63 11.55
C LEU A 75 6.06 12.14 11.43
N LEU A 76 6.63 12.79 12.44
CA LEU A 76 6.95 14.22 12.38
C LEU A 76 7.95 14.53 11.26
N ILE A 77 9.07 13.83 11.27
CA ILE A 77 10.16 14.05 10.30
C ILE A 77 9.73 13.57 8.92
N GLY A 78 9.24 12.35 8.82
CA GLY A 78 8.90 11.72 7.54
C GLY A 78 7.55 12.17 7.00
N GLY A 79 6.48 12.05 7.76
CA GLY A 79 5.15 12.46 7.33
C GLY A 79 5.01 13.98 7.20
N GLY A 80 5.35 14.71 8.25
CA GLY A 80 5.30 16.18 8.27
C GLY A 80 6.38 16.82 7.40
N GLY A 81 7.65 16.52 7.67
CA GLY A 81 8.78 17.08 6.92
C GLY A 81 8.77 16.64 5.45
N GLY A 82 8.44 15.38 5.16
CA GLY A 82 8.32 14.88 3.81
C GLY A 82 7.21 15.56 3.01
N SER A 83 6.04 15.78 3.63
CA SER A 83 4.93 16.52 2.97
C SER A 83 5.28 17.98 2.73
N ALA A 84 6.00 18.63 3.65
CA ALA A 84 6.50 19.99 3.47
C ALA A 84 7.52 20.06 2.33
N LEU A 85 8.47 19.12 2.26
CA LEU A 85 9.41 19.01 1.16
C LEU A 85 8.71 18.79 -0.18
N PHE A 86 7.67 17.94 -0.20
CA PHE A 86 6.86 17.73 -1.40
C PHE A 86 6.18 19.05 -1.84
N ALA A 87 5.54 19.75 -0.90
CA ALA A 87 4.87 21.02 -1.18
C ALA A 87 5.83 22.08 -1.73
N ALA A 88 7.07 22.08 -1.28
CA ALA A 88 8.14 22.98 -1.75
C ALA A 88 8.87 22.47 -3.02
N ALA A 89 8.47 21.33 -3.59
CA ALA A 89 9.16 20.72 -4.72
C ALA A 89 9.18 21.61 -5.97
N THR A 90 10.35 21.73 -6.58
CA THR A 90 10.59 22.46 -7.84
C THR A 90 11.16 21.57 -8.93
N THR A 91 11.53 20.34 -8.59
CA THR A 91 12.08 19.33 -9.51
C THR A 91 11.52 17.95 -9.19
N PRO A 92 11.52 17.00 -10.15
CA PRO A 92 11.13 15.60 -9.90
C PRO A 92 11.93 14.93 -8.78
N LEU A 93 13.23 15.30 -8.63
CA LEU A 93 14.06 14.77 -7.54
C LEU A 93 13.52 15.16 -6.15
N HIS A 94 13.02 16.38 -5.96
CA HIS A 94 12.42 16.79 -4.69
C HIS A 94 11.19 15.95 -4.35
N VAL A 95 10.38 15.60 -5.38
CA VAL A 95 9.22 14.70 -5.20
C VAL A 95 9.69 13.31 -4.74
N SER A 96 10.72 12.77 -5.38
CA SER A 96 11.27 11.44 -5.03
C SER A 96 11.83 11.41 -3.61
N LEU A 97 12.60 12.41 -3.21
CA LEU A 97 13.13 12.53 -1.84
C LEU A 97 12.01 12.71 -0.80
N ALA A 98 11.00 13.50 -1.13
CA ALA A 98 9.83 13.68 -0.27
C ALA A 98 9.06 12.38 -0.07
N MET A 99 8.84 11.61 -1.14
CA MET A 99 8.17 10.31 -1.09
C MET A 99 8.96 9.28 -0.26
N ALA A 100 10.30 9.24 -0.42
CA ALA A 100 11.15 8.41 0.43
C ALA A 100 11.01 8.80 1.92
N LEU A 101 11.05 10.09 2.23
CA LEU A 101 10.92 10.60 3.59
C LEU A 101 9.53 10.31 4.19
N ILE A 102 8.45 10.46 3.41
CA ILE A 102 7.10 10.09 3.81
C ILE A 102 7.02 8.58 4.08
N GLY A 103 7.69 7.74 3.27
CA GLY A 103 7.80 6.30 3.49
C GLY A 103 8.41 5.95 4.85
N VAL A 104 9.48 6.66 5.25
CA VAL A 104 10.05 6.55 6.61
C VAL A 104 9.01 6.89 7.67
N GLY A 105 8.30 8.01 7.51
CA GLY A 105 7.32 8.48 8.49
C GLY A 105 6.10 7.58 8.67
N CYS A 106 5.66 6.94 7.59
CA CYS A 106 4.52 6.03 7.59
C CYS A 106 4.84 4.63 8.15
N SER A 107 6.11 4.21 8.08
CA SER A 107 6.54 2.85 8.40
C SER A 107 6.23 2.37 9.83
N PRO A 108 6.32 3.18 10.90
CA PRO A 108 6.08 2.71 12.26
C PRO A 108 4.61 2.65 12.67
N VAL A 109 3.72 3.33 11.96
CA VAL A 109 2.37 3.65 12.46
C VAL A 109 1.54 2.40 12.77
N LEU A 110 1.44 1.47 11.82
CA LEU A 110 0.68 0.23 12.02
C LEU A 110 1.38 -0.69 13.02
N MET A 111 2.70 -0.80 12.94
CA MET A 111 3.48 -1.65 13.85
C MET A 111 3.42 -1.16 15.30
N ALA A 112 3.53 0.15 15.53
CA ALA A 112 3.38 0.75 16.85
C ALA A 112 2.00 0.47 17.46
N SER A 113 0.96 0.53 16.65
CA SER A 113 -0.41 0.22 17.06
C SER A 113 -0.56 -1.24 17.45
N TYR A 114 -0.09 -2.15 16.61
CA TYR A 114 -0.13 -3.59 16.90
C TYR A 114 0.74 -3.98 18.10
N TYR A 115 1.86 -3.31 18.29
CA TYR A 115 2.72 -3.48 19.45
C TYR A 115 1.98 -3.12 20.76
N ILE A 116 1.24 -2.01 20.76
CA ILE A 116 0.40 -1.61 21.90
C ILE A 116 -0.76 -2.59 22.10
N PHE A 117 -1.45 -2.97 21.02
CA PHE A 117 -2.59 -3.89 21.12
C PHE A 117 -2.20 -5.25 21.67
N ALA A 118 -1.07 -5.79 21.22
CA ALA A 118 -0.59 -7.10 21.67
C ALA A 118 -0.19 -7.14 23.15
N ARG A 119 0.21 -5.99 23.73
CA ARG A 119 0.68 -5.90 25.11
C ARG A 119 -0.37 -5.41 26.12
N GLN A 120 -1.34 -4.62 25.65
CA GLN A 120 -2.31 -3.97 26.56
C GLN A 120 -3.72 -4.58 26.48
N PHE A 121 -3.98 -5.44 25.49
CA PHE A 121 -5.32 -6.01 25.29
C PHE A 121 -5.29 -7.53 25.13
N PRO A 122 -6.32 -8.23 25.61
CA PRO A 122 -6.43 -9.67 25.39
C PRO A 122 -6.58 -10.01 23.90
N PRO A 123 -6.18 -11.23 23.46
CA PRO A 123 -6.14 -11.63 22.05
C PRO A 123 -7.46 -11.37 21.27
N ALA A 124 -8.62 -11.58 21.91
CA ALA A 124 -9.92 -11.31 21.29
C ALA A 124 -10.12 -9.83 20.96
N ARG A 125 -9.69 -8.91 21.83
CA ARG A 125 -9.76 -7.45 21.60
C ARG A 125 -8.69 -6.98 20.63
N PHE A 126 -7.53 -7.62 20.62
CA PHE A 126 -6.49 -7.34 19.62
C PHE A 126 -7.04 -7.47 18.19
N ALA A 127 -7.71 -8.58 17.87
CA ALA A 127 -8.27 -8.81 16.54
C ALA A 127 -9.29 -7.73 16.14
N THR A 128 -10.16 -7.34 17.08
CA THR A 128 -11.16 -6.28 16.85
C THR A 128 -10.51 -4.92 16.61
N LEU A 129 -9.52 -4.53 17.43
CA LEU A 129 -8.80 -3.26 17.30
C LEU A 129 -7.99 -3.21 16.01
N ALA A 130 -7.35 -4.32 15.62
CA ALA A 130 -6.62 -4.43 14.36
C ALA A 130 -7.56 -4.26 13.16
N ALA A 131 -8.71 -4.94 13.16
CA ALA A 131 -9.71 -4.80 12.11
C ALA A 131 -10.28 -3.37 12.02
N LEU A 132 -10.59 -2.76 13.17
CA LEU A 132 -11.04 -1.37 13.24
C LEU A 132 -9.99 -0.41 12.66
N MET A 133 -8.73 -0.59 13.03
CA MET A 133 -7.64 0.24 12.54
C MET A 133 -7.46 0.14 11.03
N LEU A 134 -7.50 -1.08 10.47
CA LEU A 134 -7.45 -1.28 9.02
C LEU A 134 -8.66 -0.68 8.31
N GLY A 135 -9.87 -0.85 8.86
CA GLY A 135 -11.11 -0.30 8.32
C GLY A 135 -11.10 1.23 8.31
N VAL A 136 -10.79 1.86 9.45
CA VAL A 136 -10.67 3.33 9.55
C VAL A 136 -9.53 3.84 8.67
N GLY A 137 -8.40 3.14 8.64
CA GLY A 137 -7.28 3.48 7.77
C GLY A 137 -7.66 3.58 6.30
N SER A 138 -8.58 2.72 5.85
CA SER A 138 -9.06 2.72 4.47
C SER A 138 -9.70 4.04 4.02
N VAL A 139 -10.19 4.87 4.97
CA VAL A 139 -10.67 6.23 4.69
C VAL A 139 -9.57 7.07 4.05
N GLY A 140 -8.30 6.85 4.43
CA GLY A 140 -7.16 7.55 3.81
C GLY A 140 -7.08 7.34 2.32
N ASN A 141 -7.39 6.14 1.85
CA ASN A 141 -7.43 5.83 0.42
C ASN A 141 -8.54 6.60 -0.33
N LEU A 142 -9.68 6.83 0.33
CA LEU A 142 -10.80 7.59 -0.25
C LEU A 142 -10.47 9.09 -0.28
N VAL A 143 -9.87 9.62 0.80
CA VAL A 143 -9.45 11.02 0.88
C VAL A 143 -8.33 11.33 -0.13
N ALA A 144 -7.47 10.37 -0.44
CA ALA A 144 -6.42 10.50 -1.45
C ALA A 144 -6.93 10.55 -2.90
N ALA A 145 -8.20 10.18 -3.15
CA ALA A 145 -8.82 10.20 -4.47
C ALA A 145 -9.51 11.56 -4.73
N TRP A 146 -10.83 11.58 -4.87
CA TRP A 146 -11.55 12.79 -5.23
C TRP A 146 -11.36 13.98 -4.27
N PRO A 147 -11.34 13.83 -2.92
CA PRO A 147 -11.10 14.97 -2.04
C PRO A 147 -9.74 15.65 -2.25
N MET A 148 -8.68 14.85 -2.49
CA MET A 148 -7.36 15.40 -2.81
C MET A 148 -7.33 16.06 -4.19
N ALA A 149 -8.01 15.50 -5.19
CA ALA A 149 -8.15 16.09 -6.51
C ALA A 149 -8.85 17.45 -6.41
N TRP A 150 -9.97 17.51 -5.70
CA TRP A 150 -10.71 18.75 -5.44
C TRP A 150 -9.85 19.79 -4.72
N ALA A 151 -9.13 19.43 -3.69
CA ALA A 151 -8.23 20.31 -2.97
C ALA A 151 -7.10 20.84 -3.90
N ALA A 152 -6.54 19.99 -4.74
CA ALA A 152 -5.51 20.38 -5.70
C ALA A 152 -6.02 21.36 -6.76
N GLU A 153 -7.28 21.22 -7.19
CA GLU A 153 -7.91 22.13 -8.16
C GLU A 153 -8.32 23.48 -7.54
N THR A 154 -8.80 23.48 -6.28
CA THR A 154 -9.34 24.69 -5.65
C THR A 154 -8.30 25.56 -4.96
N MET A 155 -7.36 24.96 -4.23
CA MET A 155 -6.34 25.70 -3.47
C MET A 155 -4.90 25.46 -3.99
N GLY A 156 -4.75 24.58 -4.98
CA GLY A 156 -3.46 24.14 -5.48
C GLY A 156 -2.85 23.01 -4.66
N TRP A 157 -2.11 22.12 -5.33
CA TRP A 157 -1.50 20.94 -4.69
C TRP A 157 -0.46 21.31 -3.61
N ARG A 158 0.25 22.44 -3.77
CA ARG A 158 1.23 22.91 -2.78
C ARG A 158 0.57 23.26 -1.46
N ALA A 159 -0.52 24.05 -1.50
CA ALA A 159 -1.25 24.43 -0.29
C ALA A 159 -1.87 23.20 0.40
N ALA A 160 -2.45 22.27 -0.37
CA ALA A 160 -2.99 21.02 0.15
C ALA A 160 -1.92 20.18 0.88
N LEU A 161 -0.72 20.07 0.30
CA LEU A 161 0.38 19.33 0.91
C LEU A 161 1.01 20.04 2.12
N PHE A 162 1.08 21.37 2.14
CA PHE A 162 1.45 22.10 3.37
C PHE A 162 0.41 21.91 4.47
N GLY A 163 -0.89 21.85 4.13
CA GLY A 163 -1.95 21.48 5.07
C GLY A 163 -1.75 20.07 5.64
N LEU A 164 -1.40 19.10 4.78
CA LEU A 164 -1.09 17.73 5.21
C LEU A 164 0.18 17.65 6.07
N ALA A 165 1.19 18.48 5.79
CA ALA A 165 2.37 18.60 6.64
C ALA A 165 1.99 19.07 8.04
N GLY A 166 1.14 20.09 8.15
CA GLY A 166 0.63 20.58 9.44
C GLY A 166 -0.20 19.53 10.18
N ILE A 167 -1.12 18.86 9.49
CA ILE A 167 -1.93 17.77 10.07
C ILE A 167 -1.02 16.63 10.57
N SER A 168 -0.04 16.21 9.77
CA SER A 168 0.93 15.19 10.18
C SER A 168 1.73 15.60 11.40
N GLY A 169 2.15 16.87 11.47
CA GLY A 169 2.85 17.44 12.63
C GLY A 169 2.01 17.43 13.90
N VAL A 170 0.75 17.85 13.81
CA VAL A 170 -0.19 17.85 14.95
C VAL A 170 -0.45 16.42 15.43
N ILE A 171 -0.69 15.47 14.52
CA ILE A 171 -0.88 14.06 14.87
C ILE A 171 0.37 13.48 15.51
N ALA A 172 1.56 13.77 14.96
CA ALA A 172 2.84 13.30 15.50
C ALA A 172 3.10 13.84 16.90
N ALA A 173 2.89 15.14 17.13
CA ALA A 173 2.97 15.77 18.44
C ALA A 173 1.96 15.15 19.42
N GLY A 174 0.72 14.97 18.99
CA GLY A 174 -0.30 14.31 19.77
C GLY A 174 0.05 12.87 20.17
N ILE A 175 0.63 12.08 19.24
CA ILE A 175 1.15 10.73 19.53
C ILE A 175 2.24 10.82 20.61
N HIS A 176 3.17 11.75 20.44
CA HIS A 176 4.27 11.93 21.40
C HIS A 176 3.78 12.30 22.81
N VAL A 177 2.68 13.03 22.93
CA VAL A 177 2.13 13.49 24.23
C VAL A 177 1.16 12.47 24.82
N LEU A 178 0.26 11.89 24.03
CA LEU A 178 -0.90 11.15 24.51
C LEU A 178 -0.78 9.62 24.42
N VAL A 179 0.15 9.10 23.63
CA VAL A 179 0.41 7.65 23.58
C VAL A 179 1.27 7.26 24.78
N ARG A 180 0.90 6.16 25.43
CA ARG A 180 1.67 5.58 26.53
C ARG A 180 2.35 4.33 26.05
N ASP A 181 3.64 4.22 26.30
CA ASP A 181 4.41 3.02 26.00
C ASP A 181 3.98 1.88 26.94
N PRO A 182 3.73 0.67 26.43
CA PRO A 182 3.53 -0.51 27.27
C PRO A 182 4.85 -0.88 27.99
N GLU A 183 4.76 -1.64 29.07
CA GLU A 183 5.92 -2.15 29.78
C GLU A 183 6.81 -2.97 28.83
N ALA A 184 8.13 -2.77 28.96
CA ALA A 184 9.11 -3.51 28.18
C ALA A 184 9.08 -5.00 28.58
N VAL A 185 8.88 -5.89 27.62
CA VAL A 185 8.99 -7.33 27.87
C VAL A 185 10.45 -7.73 27.69
N THR A 186 11.11 -8.07 28.79
CA THR A 186 12.43 -8.69 28.79
C THR A 186 12.26 -10.18 28.45
N GLY A 187 12.46 -10.54 27.20
CA GLY A 187 12.45 -11.93 26.73
C GLY A 187 13.00 -11.99 25.32
N GLU A 188 14.08 -12.72 25.12
CA GLU A 188 14.62 -12.97 23.79
C GLU A 188 13.64 -13.85 23.01
N ALA A 189 13.05 -13.29 21.96
CA ALA A 189 12.37 -14.12 20.97
C ALA A 189 13.43 -14.96 20.24
N ARG A 190 13.57 -16.23 20.63
CA ARG A 190 14.50 -17.19 20.01
C ARG A 190 14.05 -17.53 18.60
N GLY A 191 14.95 -17.51 17.63
CA GLY A 191 14.74 -17.87 16.22
C GLY A 191 15.08 -16.74 15.25
N SER A 192 15.39 -17.07 14.01
CA SER A 192 15.79 -16.14 12.96
C SER A 192 14.72 -16.05 11.87
N VAL A 193 14.61 -14.89 11.20
CA VAL A 193 13.83 -14.75 9.96
C VAL A 193 14.36 -15.69 8.86
N LEU A 194 15.68 -15.98 8.90
CA LEU A 194 16.31 -16.93 7.96
C LEU A 194 15.77 -18.36 8.13
N ASP A 195 15.34 -18.76 9.33
CA ASP A 195 14.75 -20.07 9.56
C ASP A 195 13.41 -20.22 8.82
N LEU A 196 12.67 -19.12 8.69
CA LEU A 196 11.42 -19.08 7.92
C LEU A 196 11.67 -19.24 6.42
N LEU A 197 12.72 -18.60 5.87
CA LEU A 197 13.08 -18.72 4.47
C LEU A 197 13.55 -20.14 4.08
N ARG A 198 13.93 -20.97 5.06
CA ARG A 198 14.25 -22.38 4.83
C ARG A 198 13.02 -23.30 4.76
N MET A 199 11.84 -22.77 5.05
CA MET A 199 10.59 -23.56 5.03
C MET A 199 10.09 -23.77 3.60
N PRO A 200 10.03 -25.02 3.07
CA PRO A 200 9.62 -25.26 1.68
C PRO A 200 8.20 -24.78 1.36
N ALA A 201 7.30 -24.84 2.35
CA ALA A 201 5.90 -24.39 2.17
C ALA A 201 5.80 -22.90 1.77
N LEU A 202 6.77 -22.06 2.21
CA LEU A 202 6.77 -20.62 1.89
C LEU A 202 7.16 -20.34 0.45
N TRP A 203 8.02 -21.16 -0.16
CA TRP A 203 8.48 -20.94 -1.53
C TRP A 203 7.36 -21.03 -2.56
N ALA A 204 6.28 -21.73 -2.26
CA ALA A 204 5.07 -21.73 -3.09
C ALA A 204 4.15 -20.51 -2.85
N ILE A 205 4.32 -19.79 -1.72
CA ILE A 205 3.47 -18.66 -1.31
C ILE A 205 4.15 -17.33 -1.62
N LEU A 206 5.46 -17.21 -1.36
CA LEU A 206 6.21 -15.95 -1.48
C LEU A 206 6.17 -15.30 -2.87
N PRO A 207 6.24 -16.03 -4.01
CA PRO A 207 6.14 -15.41 -5.33
C PRO A 207 4.79 -14.73 -5.56
N LEU A 208 3.68 -15.39 -5.17
CA LEU A 208 2.37 -14.74 -5.23
C LEU A 208 2.29 -13.57 -4.25
N MET A 209 2.80 -13.72 -3.03
CA MET A 209 2.85 -12.65 -2.04
C MET A 209 3.56 -11.40 -2.56
N PHE A 210 4.63 -11.59 -3.33
CA PHE A 210 5.41 -10.51 -3.92
C PHE A 210 4.64 -9.73 -5.00
N VAL A 211 3.79 -10.39 -5.77
CA VAL A 211 3.11 -9.77 -6.92
C VAL A 211 1.63 -9.46 -6.66
N ALA A 212 0.96 -10.12 -5.72
CA ALA A 212 -0.49 -10.07 -5.56
C ALA A 212 -1.04 -8.67 -5.26
N TYR A 213 -0.31 -7.86 -4.49
CA TYR A 213 -0.73 -6.52 -4.13
C TYR A 213 -0.32 -5.46 -5.16
N ALA A 214 0.65 -5.76 -6.02
CA ALA A 214 1.26 -4.80 -6.94
C ALA A 214 0.26 -4.19 -7.94
N PRO A 215 -0.60 -4.95 -8.68
CA PRO A 215 -1.53 -4.35 -9.62
C PRO A 215 -2.49 -3.36 -8.96
N ALA A 216 -3.14 -3.78 -7.86
CA ALA A 216 -4.09 -2.92 -7.15
C ALA A 216 -3.42 -1.67 -6.55
N ALA A 217 -2.26 -1.83 -5.92
CA ALA A 217 -1.55 -0.72 -5.27
C ALA A 217 -0.88 0.23 -6.28
N ALA A 218 -0.22 -0.32 -7.32
CA ALA A 218 0.50 0.48 -8.29
C ALA A 218 -0.44 1.24 -9.24
N LEU A 219 -1.49 0.57 -9.73
CA LEU A 219 -2.47 1.23 -10.60
C LEU A 219 -3.20 2.34 -9.85
N ARG A 220 -3.77 2.02 -8.68
CA ARG A 220 -4.49 3.02 -7.88
C ARG A 220 -3.57 4.13 -7.37
N GLY A 221 -2.36 3.77 -6.97
CA GLY A 221 -1.41 4.71 -6.35
C GLY A 221 -0.79 5.69 -7.33
N LEU A 222 -0.70 5.32 -8.61
CA LEU A 222 -0.09 6.16 -9.64
C LEU A 222 -0.73 5.98 -11.01
N TRP A 223 -0.65 4.77 -11.61
CA TRP A 223 -0.83 4.59 -13.05
C TRP A 223 -2.24 4.85 -13.56
N ALA A 224 -3.26 4.72 -12.72
CA ALA A 224 -4.62 5.08 -13.10
C ALA A 224 -4.77 6.57 -13.43
N GLY A 225 -4.00 7.45 -12.79
CA GLY A 225 -4.02 8.88 -13.06
C GLY A 225 -3.57 9.22 -14.49
N PRO A 226 -2.29 9.01 -14.84
CA PRO A 226 -1.77 9.23 -16.17
C PRO A 226 -2.58 8.49 -17.25
N TYR A 227 -2.89 7.21 -17.02
CA TYR A 227 -3.68 6.41 -17.98
C TYR A 227 -5.04 7.04 -18.31
N LEU A 228 -5.81 7.40 -17.30
CA LEU A 228 -7.14 8.01 -17.52
C LEU A 228 -7.06 9.41 -18.10
N SER A 229 -6.04 10.17 -17.75
CA SER A 229 -5.81 11.51 -18.30
C SER A 229 -5.36 11.46 -19.76
N ASP A 230 -4.37 10.62 -20.08
CA ASP A 230 -3.74 10.61 -21.40
C ASP A 230 -4.61 9.89 -22.45
N VAL A 231 -5.31 8.81 -22.04
CA VAL A 231 -6.13 8.00 -22.97
C VAL A 231 -7.53 8.58 -23.15
N PHE A 232 -8.14 9.07 -22.08
CA PHE A 232 -9.54 9.54 -22.10
C PHE A 232 -9.68 11.05 -21.90
N GLY A 233 -8.59 11.81 -21.74
CA GLY A 233 -8.61 13.26 -21.56
C GLY A 233 -9.26 13.72 -20.27
N LEU A 234 -9.25 12.91 -19.21
CA LEU A 234 -9.93 13.24 -17.95
C LEU A 234 -9.22 14.38 -17.20
N THR A 235 -10.02 15.26 -16.62
CA THR A 235 -9.54 16.28 -15.67
C THR A 235 -9.09 15.64 -14.36
N THR A 236 -8.31 16.37 -13.55
CA THR A 236 -7.86 15.91 -12.23
C THR A 236 -9.02 15.44 -11.35
N SER A 237 -10.14 16.17 -11.33
CA SER A 237 -11.33 15.81 -10.57
C SER A 237 -11.98 14.50 -11.07
N GLN A 238 -12.07 14.33 -12.39
CA GLN A 238 -12.61 13.09 -12.99
C GLN A 238 -11.71 11.88 -12.73
N VAL A 239 -10.38 12.04 -12.79
CA VAL A 239 -9.41 11.04 -12.37
C VAL A 239 -9.63 10.68 -10.90
N GLY A 240 -9.83 11.70 -10.05
CA GLY A 240 -10.16 11.49 -8.64
C GLY A 240 -11.44 10.67 -8.41
N GLN A 241 -12.50 10.92 -9.21
CA GLN A 241 -13.74 10.15 -9.15
C GLN A 241 -13.53 8.69 -9.60
N ALA A 242 -12.81 8.46 -10.68
CA ALA A 242 -12.51 7.11 -11.16
C ALA A 242 -11.65 6.31 -10.16
N THR A 243 -10.62 6.93 -9.58
CA THR A 243 -9.79 6.30 -8.55
C THR A 243 -10.54 6.10 -7.23
N LEU A 244 -11.54 6.93 -6.92
CA LEU A 244 -12.46 6.72 -5.80
C LEU A 244 -13.28 5.43 -5.98
N VAL A 245 -13.81 5.18 -7.19
CA VAL A 245 -14.54 3.94 -7.51
C VAL A 245 -13.65 2.72 -7.24
N MET A 246 -12.40 2.75 -7.72
CA MET A 246 -11.42 1.69 -7.44
C MET A 246 -11.14 1.54 -5.93
N GLY A 247 -11.00 2.65 -5.21
CA GLY A 247 -10.80 2.65 -3.75
C GLY A 247 -11.98 2.03 -2.99
N LEU A 248 -13.22 2.36 -3.36
CA LEU A 248 -14.43 1.77 -2.79
C LEU A 248 -14.51 0.27 -3.08
N ALA A 249 -14.16 -0.14 -4.31
CA ALA A 249 -14.09 -1.55 -4.67
C ALA A 249 -13.05 -2.32 -3.84
N MET A 250 -11.88 -1.73 -3.53
CA MET A 250 -10.89 -2.33 -2.64
C MET A 250 -11.42 -2.52 -1.21
N ILE A 251 -12.16 -1.55 -0.68
CA ILE A 251 -12.78 -1.68 0.65
C ILE A 251 -13.83 -2.78 0.63
N ALA A 252 -14.71 -2.80 -0.36
CA ALA A 252 -15.71 -3.85 -0.54
C ALA A 252 -15.05 -5.24 -0.67
N GLY A 253 -13.95 -5.34 -1.44
CA GLY A 253 -13.15 -6.56 -1.54
C GLY A 253 -12.59 -7.01 -0.19
N THR A 254 -11.97 -6.09 0.57
CA THR A 254 -11.42 -6.41 1.89
C THR A 254 -12.48 -6.96 2.84
N LEU A 255 -13.69 -6.39 2.83
CA LEU A 255 -14.81 -6.87 3.65
C LEU A 255 -15.34 -8.22 3.14
N ALA A 256 -15.42 -8.39 1.81
CA ALA A 256 -15.90 -9.64 1.22
C ALA A 256 -14.94 -10.80 1.48
N TYR A 257 -13.64 -10.60 1.39
CA TYR A 257 -12.65 -11.65 1.65
C TYR A 257 -12.65 -12.16 3.10
N GLY A 258 -13.09 -11.33 4.06
CA GLY A 258 -13.11 -11.70 5.48
C GLY A 258 -13.80 -13.04 5.79
N PRO A 259 -15.05 -13.28 5.32
CA PRO A 259 -15.76 -14.53 5.58
C PRO A 259 -15.50 -15.64 4.54
N LEU A 260 -14.91 -15.34 3.36
CA LEU A 260 -14.83 -16.28 2.24
C LEU A 260 -14.02 -17.55 2.56
N ASP A 261 -12.93 -17.44 3.33
CA ASP A 261 -12.13 -18.60 3.69
C ASP A 261 -12.90 -19.61 4.54
N ARG A 262 -13.81 -19.13 5.38
CA ARG A 262 -14.70 -19.96 6.20
C ARG A 262 -15.85 -20.54 5.39
N ILE A 263 -16.43 -19.76 4.46
CA ILE A 263 -17.53 -20.21 3.60
C ILE A 263 -17.06 -21.32 2.66
N PHE A 264 -15.91 -21.12 2.01
CA PHE A 264 -15.35 -22.08 1.05
C PHE A 264 -14.46 -23.16 1.70
N GLN A 265 -14.22 -23.10 3.02
CA GLN A 265 -13.37 -24.03 3.76
C GLN A 265 -11.98 -24.24 3.12
N SER A 266 -11.46 -23.20 2.44
CA SER A 266 -10.21 -23.27 1.70
C SER A 266 -9.65 -21.87 1.47
N ARG A 267 -8.55 -21.53 2.12
CA ARG A 267 -7.82 -20.30 1.86
C ARG A 267 -7.19 -20.30 0.47
N LYS A 268 -6.64 -21.45 0.08
CA LYS A 268 -5.99 -21.61 -1.22
C LYS A 268 -6.93 -21.27 -2.37
N ARG A 269 -8.17 -21.81 -2.39
CA ARG A 269 -9.15 -21.55 -3.44
C ARG A 269 -9.55 -20.08 -3.50
N VAL A 270 -9.83 -19.47 -2.35
CA VAL A 270 -10.22 -18.06 -2.26
C VAL A 270 -9.11 -17.15 -2.80
N ILE A 271 -7.86 -17.37 -2.37
CA ILE A 271 -6.71 -16.60 -2.83
C ILE A 271 -6.48 -16.80 -4.33
N PHE A 272 -6.49 -18.06 -4.80
CA PHE A 272 -6.26 -18.37 -6.20
C PHE A 272 -7.30 -17.73 -7.11
N THR A 273 -8.59 -17.92 -6.81
CA THR A 273 -9.68 -17.36 -7.63
C THR A 273 -9.66 -15.85 -7.67
N GLY A 274 -9.46 -15.20 -6.51
CA GLY A 274 -9.40 -13.74 -6.45
C GLY A 274 -8.24 -13.15 -7.25
N ASN A 275 -7.04 -13.73 -7.11
CA ASN A 275 -5.88 -13.26 -7.86
C ASN A 275 -5.94 -13.64 -9.35
N LEU A 276 -6.62 -14.72 -9.72
CA LEU A 276 -6.90 -15.06 -11.12
C LEU A 276 -7.83 -14.02 -11.78
N ILE A 277 -8.88 -13.59 -11.10
CA ILE A 277 -9.75 -12.50 -11.55
C ILE A 277 -8.96 -11.20 -11.69
N CYS A 278 -8.10 -10.90 -10.73
CA CYS A 278 -7.22 -9.71 -10.79
C CYS A 278 -6.28 -9.77 -12.01
N ALA A 279 -5.63 -10.90 -12.24
CA ALA A 279 -4.74 -11.11 -13.38
C ALA A 279 -5.52 -10.97 -14.71
N ALA A 280 -6.67 -11.62 -14.82
CA ALA A 280 -7.52 -11.56 -16.01
C ALA A 280 -7.97 -10.11 -16.30
N ALA A 281 -8.49 -9.39 -15.31
CA ALA A 281 -8.90 -7.99 -15.47
C ALA A 281 -7.73 -7.09 -15.87
N THR A 282 -6.53 -7.32 -15.32
CA THR A 282 -5.32 -6.57 -15.67
C THR A 282 -4.88 -6.88 -17.11
N LEU A 283 -4.92 -8.15 -17.53
CA LEU A 283 -4.61 -8.55 -18.90
C LEU A 283 -5.67 -8.07 -19.90
N MET A 284 -6.94 -7.98 -19.50
CA MET A 284 -7.98 -7.39 -20.37
C MET A 284 -7.69 -5.93 -20.70
N LEU A 285 -7.08 -5.15 -19.80
CA LEU A 285 -6.62 -3.79 -20.09
C LEU A 285 -5.50 -3.76 -21.14
N THR A 286 -4.74 -4.84 -21.37
CA THR A 286 -3.76 -4.90 -22.47
C THR A 286 -4.42 -5.05 -23.84
N VAL A 287 -5.59 -5.71 -23.88
CA VAL A 287 -6.31 -6.01 -25.13
C VAL A 287 -7.25 -4.84 -25.50
N TRP A 288 -7.85 -4.20 -24.49
CA TRP A 288 -8.81 -3.11 -24.67
C TRP A 288 -8.46 -1.90 -23.83
N PRO A 289 -7.31 -1.23 -24.10
CA PRO A 289 -6.85 -0.13 -23.26
C PRO A 289 -7.64 1.19 -23.46
N ASP A 290 -8.30 1.36 -24.60
CA ASP A 290 -8.99 2.60 -25.00
C ASP A 290 -10.43 2.38 -25.48
N GLN A 291 -10.97 1.17 -25.36
CA GLN A 291 -12.29 0.83 -25.90
C GLN A 291 -13.41 1.70 -25.32
N SER A 292 -13.44 1.91 -24.01
CA SER A 292 -14.32 2.86 -23.35
C SER A 292 -13.89 3.19 -21.92
N LEU A 293 -14.16 4.41 -21.48
CA LEU A 293 -13.92 4.83 -20.10
C LEU A 293 -14.65 3.93 -19.10
N ALA A 294 -15.90 3.55 -19.40
CA ALA A 294 -16.70 2.70 -18.51
C ALA A 294 -16.07 1.31 -18.32
N LEU A 295 -15.55 0.69 -19.38
CA LEU A 295 -14.84 -0.57 -19.32
C LEU A 295 -13.57 -0.45 -18.48
N SER A 296 -12.76 0.58 -18.74
CA SER A 296 -11.49 0.82 -18.02
C SER A 296 -11.72 1.03 -16.53
N VAL A 297 -12.69 1.87 -16.14
CA VAL A 297 -13.04 2.10 -14.73
C VAL A 297 -13.60 0.81 -14.09
N THR A 298 -14.39 0.03 -14.81
CA THR A 298 -14.90 -1.25 -14.32
C THR A 298 -13.77 -2.24 -14.09
N LEU A 299 -12.84 -2.40 -15.04
CA LEU A 299 -11.67 -3.28 -14.88
C LEU A 299 -10.77 -2.83 -13.74
N LEU A 300 -10.51 -1.53 -13.58
CA LEU A 300 -9.79 -0.99 -12.43
C LEU A 300 -10.51 -1.28 -11.11
N ALA A 301 -11.85 -1.18 -11.07
CA ALA A 301 -12.63 -1.55 -9.89
C ALA A 301 -12.54 -3.06 -9.58
N VAL A 302 -12.59 -3.92 -10.61
CA VAL A 302 -12.40 -5.38 -10.45
C VAL A 302 -11.00 -5.70 -9.94
N ILE A 303 -9.96 -5.05 -10.46
CA ILE A 303 -8.57 -5.18 -9.97
C ILE A 303 -8.51 -4.76 -8.50
N GLY A 304 -9.12 -3.63 -8.16
CA GLY A 304 -9.20 -3.15 -6.77
C GLY A 304 -9.88 -4.14 -5.84
N PHE A 305 -11.04 -4.63 -6.20
CA PHE A 305 -11.83 -5.59 -5.42
C PHE A 305 -11.08 -6.92 -5.23
N SER A 306 -10.61 -7.50 -6.32
CA SER A 306 -9.99 -8.84 -6.32
C SER A 306 -8.56 -8.81 -5.74
N GLY A 307 -7.79 -7.72 -5.93
CA GLY A 307 -6.48 -7.51 -5.32
C GLY A 307 -6.51 -7.30 -3.80
N ALA A 308 -7.69 -7.12 -3.19
CA ALA A 308 -7.86 -7.03 -1.74
C ALA A 308 -7.68 -8.37 -0.99
N SER A 309 -7.25 -9.43 -1.66
CA SER A 309 -6.94 -10.76 -1.10
C SER A 309 -5.70 -10.79 -0.17
N PHE A 310 -4.92 -9.73 -0.12
CA PHE A 310 -3.66 -9.63 0.62
C PHE A 310 -3.74 -10.08 2.11
N PRO A 311 -4.76 -9.70 2.92
CA PRO A 311 -4.85 -10.19 4.30
C PRO A 311 -5.07 -11.70 4.41
N VAL A 312 -5.81 -12.30 3.47
CA VAL A 312 -6.05 -13.74 3.44
C VAL A 312 -4.77 -14.49 3.05
N LEU A 313 -3.98 -13.92 2.14
CA LEU A 313 -2.68 -14.47 1.76
C LEU A 313 -1.68 -14.44 2.93
N ILE A 314 -1.66 -13.36 3.72
CA ILE A 314 -0.89 -13.30 4.99
C ILE A 314 -1.38 -14.38 5.97
N ALA A 315 -2.69 -14.53 6.14
CA ALA A 315 -3.27 -15.54 7.02
C ALA A 315 -2.92 -16.97 6.56
N HIS A 316 -2.86 -17.21 5.25
CA HIS A 316 -2.43 -18.47 4.67
C HIS A 316 -0.97 -18.77 5.00
N GLY A 317 -0.05 -17.84 4.71
CA GLY A 317 1.37 -18.03 5.03
C GLY A 317 1.63 -18.18 6.52
N LYS A 318 0.92 -17.39 7.36
CA LYS A 318 1.04 -17.47 8.82
C LYS A 318 0.70 -18.85 9.38
N ALA A 319 -0.20 -19.58 8.75
CA ALA A 319 -0.62 -20.91 9.23
C ALA A 319 0.52 -21.95 9.22
N PHE A 320 1.57 -21.71 8.44
CA PHE A 320 2.75 -22.59 8.38
C PHE A 320 3.85 -22.21 9.38
N PHE A 321 3.74 -21.06 10.07
CA PHE A 321 4.79 -20.61 10.96
C PHE A 321 4.70 -21.28 12.35
N PRO A 322 5.85 -21.63 12.95
CA PRO A 322 5.91 -21.96 14.35
C PRO A 322 5.40 -20.79 15.22
N ALA A 323 4.74 -21.07 16.33
CA ALA A 323 4.12 -20.06 17.18
C ALA A 323 5.11 -18.98 17.66
N ASN A 324 6.36 -19.35 17.96
CA ASN A 324 7.43 -18.45 18.38
C ASN A 324 7.96 -17.53 17.25
N LEU A 325 7.71 -17.87 15.98
CA LEU A 325 8.13 -17.09 14.82
C LEU A 325 6.97 -16.41 14.08
N ALA A 326 5.72 -16.59 14.52
CA ALA A 326 4.54 -16.09 13.83
C ALA A 326 4.57 -14.57 13.59
N GLY A 327 5.03 -13.76 14.54
CA GLY A 327 5.17 -12.31 14.39
C GLY A 327 6.20 -11.94 13.31
N ARG A 328 7.39 -12.55 13.37
CA ARG A 328 8.46 -12.35 12.39
C ARG A 328 8.06 -12.83 10.99
N GLY A 329 7.30 -13.92 10.92
CA GLY A 329 6.78 -14.47 9.67
C GLY A 329 5.77 -13.53 9.00
N VAL A 330 4.87 -12.94 9.77
CA VAL A 330 3.93 -11.92 9.26
C VAL A 330 4.69 -10.69 8.73
N THR A 331 5.72 -10.25 9.45
CA THR A 331 6.59 -9.14 9.00
C THR A 331 7.31 -9.50 7.70
N LEU A 332 7.81 -10.73 7.57
CA LEU A 332 8.45 -11.22 6.34
C LEU A 332 7.47 -11.22 5.16
N LEU A 333 6.26 -11.76 5.35
CA LEU A 333 5.22 -11.73 4.30
C LEU A 333 4.87 -10.30 3.90
N ASN A 334 4.70 -9.41 4.87
CA ASN A 334 4.41 -8.00 4.59
C ASN A 334 5.57 -7.31 3.86
N LEU A 335 6.82 -7.62 4.21
CA LEU A 335 8.01 -7.13 3.51
C LEU A 335 8.00 -7.56 2.03
N PHE A 336 7.69 -8.82 1.74
CA PHE A 336 7.57 -9.30 0.36
C PHE A 336 6.43 -8.60 -0.38
N GLY A 337 5.24 -8.47 0.23
CA GLY A 337 4.09 -7.87 -0.43
C GLY A 337 4.26 -6.37 -0.69
N VAL A 338 4.73 -5.61 0.29
CA VAL A 338 4.96 -4.16 0.15
C VAL A 338 6.20 -3.88 -0.70
N GLY A 339 7.28 -4.64 -0.48
CA GLY A 339 8.51 -4.55 -1.28
C GLY A 339 8.25 -4.90 -2.75
N GLY A 340 7.40 -5.90 -3.01
CA GLY A 340 6.97 -6.27 -4.36
C GLY A 340 6.27 -5.13 -5.10
N VAL A 341 5.43 -4.34 -4.43
CA VAL A 341 4.86 -3.12 -5.02
C VAL A 341 5.95 -2.12 -5.40
N GLY A 342 6.92 -1.90 -4.50
CA GLY A 342 8.05 -1.01 -4.77
C GLY A 342 8.86 -1.42 -6.00
N VAL A 343 9.23 -2.70 -6.08
CA VAL A 343 9.96 -3.24 -7.24
C VAL A 343 9.13 -3.13 -8.52
N ALA A 344 7.82 -3.43 -8.45
CA ALA A 344 6.93 -3.32 -9.59
C ALA A 344 6.79 -1.87 -10.08
N GLN A 345 6.73 -0.89 -9.17
CA GLN A 345 6.74 0.53 -9.53
C GLN A 345 8.06 0.95 -10.20
N PHE A 346 9.21 0.53 -9.66
CA PHE A 346 10.51 0.80 -10.29
C PHE A 346 10.64 0.18 -11.68
N ALA A 347 10.11 -1.02 -11.87
CA ALA A 347 10.15 -1.69 -13.18
C ALA A 347 9.19 -1.05 -14.18
N SER A 348 8.05 -0.53 -13.71
CA SER A 348 6.99 0.00 -14.58
C SER A 348 7.37 1.33 -15.26
N GLY A 349 8.12 2.23 -14.61
CA GLY A 349 8.56 3.49 -15.20
C GLY A 349 9.40 3.29 -16.46
N PRO A 350 10.61 2.72 -16.37
CA PRO A 350 11.45 2.48 -17.54
C PRO A 350 10.78 1.66 -18.65
N LEU A 351 9.90 0.70 -18.25
CA LEU A 351 9.14 -0.08 -19.21
C LEU A 351 8.13 0.78 -19.97
N HIS A 352 7.42 1.66 -19.26
CA HIS A 352 6.51 2.64 -19.86
C HIS A 352 7.26 3.53 -20.86
N ALA A 353 8.35 4.16 -20.44
CA ALA A 353 9.16 5.03 -21.29
C ALA A 353 9.66 4.32 -22.55
N ALA A 354 10.20 3.11 -22.40
CA ALA A 354 10.69 2.32 -23.53
C ALA A 354 9.57 1.96 -24.53
N ALA A 355 8.39 1.59 -24.01
CA ALA A 355 7.26 1.20 -24.85
C ALA A 355 6.52 2.41 -25.47
N ALA A 356 6.52 3.56 -24.82
CA ALA A 356 5.85 4.77 -25.30
C ALA A 356 6.37 5.25 -26.67
N SER A 357 7.60 4.88 -27.04
CA SER A 357 8.16 5.15 -28.38
C SER A 357 7.39 4.46 -29.51
N ALA A 358 6.66 3.37 -29.21
CA ALA A 358 5.85 2.63 -30.19
C ALA A 358 4.41 3.19 -30.35
N GLY A 359 4.01 4.14 -29.51
CA GLY A 359 2.70 4.81 -29.57
C GLY A 359 2.14 5.21 -28.21
N PRO A 360 1.12 6.09 -28.18
CA PRO A 360 0.60 6.67 -26.93
C PRO A 360 0.07 5.63 -25.93
N LEU A 361 -0.50 4.53 -26.43
CA LEU A 361 -1.07 3.45 -25.61
C LEU A 361 -0.04 2.39 -25.21
N ALA A 362 1.05 2.26 -25.96
CA ALA A 362 1.99 1.16 -25.81
C ALA A 362 2.64 1.12 -24.42
N GLY A 363 2.92 2.28 -23.83
CA GLY A 363 3.42 2.39 -22.47
C GLY A 363 2.47 1.78 -21.43
N TYR A 364 1.18 2.11 -21.50
CA TYR A 364 0.16 1.60 -20.58
C TYR A 364 -0.09 0.10 -20.80
N VAL A 365 -0.16 -0.35 -22.05
CA VAL A 365 -0.27 -1.77 -22.39
C VAL A 365 0.90 -2.57 -21.79
N ALA A 366 2.12 -2.06 -21.89
CA ALA A 366 3.30 -2.71 -21.31
C ALA A 366 3.20 -2.81 -19.77
N ILE A 367 2.69 -1.79 -19.08
CA ILE A 367 2.47 -1.82 -17.64
C ILE A 367 1.41 -2.86 -17.26
N PHE A 368 0.26 -2.87 -17.95
CA PHE A 368 -0.79 -3.85 -17.67
C PHE A 368 -0.29 -5.28 -17.95
N ALA A 369 0.48 -5.49 -19.03
CA ALA A 369 1.13 -6.75 -19.33
C ALA A 369 2.10 -7.17 -18.23
N LEU A 370 2.98 -6.26 -17.76
CA LEU A 370 3.91 -6.53 -16.66
C LEU A 370 3.17 -7.05 -15.44
N PHE A 371 2.15 -6.34 -14.97
CA PHE A 371 1.42 -6.71 -13.76
C PHE A 371 0.60 -7.98 -13.96
N GLY A 372 -0.10 -8.12 -15.08
CA GLY A 372 -0.93 -9.29 -15.37
C GLY A 372 -0.11 -10.56 -15.53
N LEU A 373 1.03 -10.51 -16.25
CA LEU A 373 1.93 -11.66 -16.44
C LEU A 373 2.66 -12.02 -15.15
N ALA A 374 3.17 -11.03 -14.39
CA ALA A 374 3.79 -11.29 -13.09
C ALA A 374 2.82 -11.98 -12.12
N MET A 375 1.56 -11.53 -12.08
CA MET A 375 0.51 -12.14 -11.29
C MET A 375 0.24 -13.58 -11.76
N SER A 376 0.15 -13.81 -13.06
CA SER A 376 -0.08 -15.15 -13.64
C SER A 376 1.05 -16.11 -13.30
N LEU A 377 2.31 -15.65 -13.35
CA LEU A 377 3.47 -16.43 -12.91
C LEU A 377 3.42 -16.74 -11.41
N GLY A 378 3.10 -15.74 -10.59
CA GLY A 378 2.90 -15.95 -9.15
C GLY A 378 1.81 -16.99 -8.85
N LEU A 379 0.69 -16.94 -9.57
CA LEU A 379 -0.39 -17.92 -9.48
C LEU A 379 0.04 -19.33 -9.92
N ALA A 380 0.82 -19.45 -10.99
CA ALA A 380 1.34 -20.74 -11.46
C ALA A 380 2.20 -21.43 -10.37
N VAL A 381 3.08 -20.67 -9.71
CA VAL A 381 3.85 -21.19 -8.58
C VAL A 381 2.94 -21.50 -7.38
N TYR A 382 1.95 -20.65 -7.11
CA TYR A 382 1.03 -20.82 -5.99
C TYR A 382 0.16 -22.10 -6.10
N LEU A 383 -0.05 -22.65 -7.30
CA LEU A 383 -0.73 -23.94 -7.49
C LEU A 383 -0.09 -25.06 -6.69
N PHE A 384 1.23 -25.02 -6.47
CA PHE A 384 1.97 -26.00 -5.69
C PHE A 384 1.88 -25.78 -4.17
N SER A 385 1.24 -24.70 -3.70
CA SER A 385 1.02 -24.48 -2.28
C SER A 385 0.04 -25.52 -1.70
N ARG A 386 0.22 -25.84 -0.41
CA ARG A 386 -0.75 -26.67 0.33
C ARG A 386 -1.83 -25.75 0.93
N ASP A 387 -3.08 -26.23 1.02
CA ASP A 387 -4.10 -25.47 1.75
C ASP A 387 -3.79 -25.51 3.26
N SER A 388 -4.13 -24.44 3.96
CA SER A 388 -3.91 -24.33 5.40
C SER A 388 -5.16 -24.64 6.24
N MET A 389 -6.28 -25.00 5.59
CA MET A 389 -7.55 -25.35 6.23
C MET A 389 -7.94 -26.81 6.04
N GLY A 390 -7.10 -27.62 5.40
CA GLY A 390 -7.28 -29.06 5.17
C GLY A 390 -6.28 -29.90 5.94
#